data_4585a2c2b9ab9feec128066f9ba929c2
#
_entry.id   4585a2c2b9ab9feec128066f9ba929c2
#
_cell.length_a   1.000
_cell.length_b   1.000
_cell.length_c   1.000
_cell.angle_alpha   90.00
_cell.angle_beta   90.00
_cell.angle_gamma   90.00
#
_symmetry.space_group_name_H-M   'P 1'
#
loop_
_entity.id
_entity.type
_entity.pdbx_description
1 polymer ?
#
loop_
_entity_poly.entity_id
_entity_poly.type
_entity_poly.pdbx_seq_one_letter_code
_entity_poly.pdbx_strand_id
1 'polypeptide(L)'
;MKKVALICGVLLLSSSMTFAYTLNGRKWFSSSDATFHLNNSNGPACCLSSSAQSSAISSGVRAWGIASLGGSTTLSGARADGVNVISWAKLGGTTLGLTSYTTTDSGQSQVCSGNLIYRFQEVDVRFNNSFNWQTSSGCSGGYDLTGVATHELGHAVGLGHSSVGSSTMYPSVAACDFSKSSLDSDDKAGYSSIYSGCH
;
A
#
# COMPACT_ATOMS: atom_id res chain seq x y z
N MET A 1 -45.99 -51.22 9.97
CA MET A 1 -45.52 -49.93 10.48
C MET A 1 -44.29 -49.54 9.66
N LYS A 2 -44.38 -48.60 8.71
CA LYS A 2 -43.28 -48.13 7.88
C LYS A 2 -42.57 -47.01 8.60
N LYS A 3 -41.25 -47.18 8.89
CA LYS A 3 -40.42 -46.13 9.48
C LYS A 3 -39.92 -45.19 8.38
N VAL A 4 -40.31 -43.92 8.47
CA VAL A 4 -39.82 -42.85 7.60
C VAL A 4 -38.56 -42.26 8.28
N ALA A 5 -37.43 -42.35 7.61
CA ALA A 5 -36.18 -41.70 8.06
C ALA A 5 -36.15 -40.27 7.54
N LEU A 6 -36.14 -39.29 8.46
CA LEU A 6 -35.98 -37.89 8.14
C LEU A 6 -34.46 -37.59 7.97
N ILE A 7 -34.04 -37.38 6.73
CA ILE A 7 -32.66 -36.93 6.45
C ILE A 7 -32.64 -35.41 6.60
N CYS A 8 -32.03 -34.92 7.70
CA CYS A 8 -31.78 -33.53 7.91
C CYS A 8 -30.52 -33.14 7.12
N GLY A 9 -30.71 -32.57 5.93
CA GLY A 9 -29.61 -32.04 5.14
C GLY A 9 -29.10 -30.72 5.76
N VAL A 10 -27.90 -30.73 6.31
CA VAL A 10 -27.22 -29.50 6.72
C VAL A 10 -26.73 -28.82 5.47
N LEU A 11 -27.39 -27.72 5.07
CA LEU A 11 -26.96 -26.85 4.00
C LEU A 11 -25.78 -26.01 4.54
N LEU A 12 -24.54 -26.43 4.24
CA LEU A 12 -23.36 -25.62 4.49
C LEU A 12 -23.37 -24.45 3.49
N LEU A 13 -23.86 -23.29 3.94
CA LEU A 13 -23.66 -22.02 3.23
C LEU A 13 -22.18 -21.69 3.34
N SER A 14 -21.37 -22.05 2.34
CA SER A 14 -20.05 -21.48 2.15
C SER A 14 -20.22 -20.02 1.78
N SER A 15 -20.02 -19.11 2.74
CA SER A 15 -19.84 -17.70 2.42
C SER A 15 -18.53 -17.57 1.63
N SER A 16 -18.64 -17.49 0.30
CA SER A 16 -17.51 -17.08 -0.53
C SER A 16 -17.14 -15.66 -0.13
N MET A 17 -15.98 -15.46 0.47
CA MET A 17 -15.43 -14.12 0.62
C MET A 17 -15.18 -13.55 -0.77
N THR A 18 -15.94 -12.55 -1.16
CA THR A 18 -15.66 -11.77 -2.36
C THR A 18 -14.62 -10.72 -2.00
N PHE A 19 -13.41 -10.89 -2.47
CA PHE A 19 -12.38 -9.86 -2.39
C PHE A 19 -12.66 -8.77 -3.43
N ALA A 20 -12.41 -7.52 -3.06
CA ALA A 20 -12.71 -6.36 -3.89
C ALA A 20 -11.46 -5.50 -4.18
N TYR A 21 -10.28 -6.09 -3.94
CA TYR A 21 -9.01 -5.47 -4.32
C TYR A 21 -8.93 -5.28 -5.84
N THR A 22 -8.17 -4.29 -6.27
CA THR A 22 -7.77 -4.13 -7.66
C THR A 22 -6.24 -4.19 -7.78
N LEU A 23 -5.75 -4.45 -8.99
CA LEU A 23 -4.32 -4.51 -9.30
C LEU A 23 -3.98 -3.36 -10.25
N ASN A 24 -2.80 -2.76 -10.08
CA ASN A 24 -2.29 -1.78 -11.03
C ASN A 24 -1.53 -2.40 -12.23
N GLY A 25 -1.47 -3.75 -12.26
CA GLY A 25 -0.86 -4.51 -13.37
C GLY A 25 0.67 -4.57 -13.31
N ARG A 26 1.28 -4.23 -12.17
CA ARG A 26 2.72 -4.23 -11.99
C ARG A 26 3.15 -4.85 -10.67
N LYS A 27 4.42 -5.31 -10.61
CA LYS A 27 5.03 -5.85 -9.39
C LYS A 27 6.56 -5.72 -9.44
N TRP A 28 7.18 -5.92 -8.30
CA TRP A 28 8.62 -6.18 -8.21
C TRP A 28 8.91 -7.65 -8.52
N PHE A 29 9.97 -7.91 -9.28
CA PHE A 29 10.40 -9.28 -9.58
C PHE A 29 11.43 -9.79 -8.57
N SER A 30 12.08 -8.87 -7.87
CA SER A 30 13.00 -9.15 -6.78
C SER A 30 12.77 -8.17 -5.61
N SER A 31 12.96 -8.62 -4.38
CA SER A 31 12.95 -7.75 -3.20
C SER A 31 14.06 -6.71 -3.21
N SER A 32 15.20 -6.98 -3.86
CA SER A 32 16.27 -6.01 -4.03
C SER A 32 15.85 -4.80 -4.88
N ASP A 33 14.93 -5.01 -5.83
CA ASP A 33 14.41 -3.93 -6.68
C ASP A 33 13.44 -3.02 -5.92
N ALA A 34 12.81 -3.53 -4.86
CA ALA A 34 11.84 -2.82 -4.02
C ALA A 34 12.50 -2.08 -2.83
N THR A 35 13.71 -1.60 -3.00
CA THR A 35 14.40 -0.81 -1.98
C THR A 35 14.12 0.67 -2.20
N PHE A 36 13.56 1.33 -1.19
CA PHE A 36 13.21 2.75 -1.20
C PHE A 36 14.22 3.56 -0.39
N HIS A 37 14.50 4.78 -0.84
CA HIS A 37 15.34 5.75 -0.13
C HIS A 37 14.48 6.90 0.40
N LEU A 38 14.68 7.29 1.67
CA LEU A 38 13.86 8.30 2.32
C LEU A 38 14.52 9.68 2.24
N ASN A 39 13.80 10.65 1.69
CA ASN A 39 14.12 12.06 1.78
C ASN A 39 13.15 12.78 2.71
N ASN A 40 13.59 13.10 3.91
CA ASN A 40 12.79 13.82 4.92
C ASN A 40 13.01 15.34 4.93
N SER A 41 13.76 15.90 3.96
CA SER A 41 14.18 17.32 4.00
C SER A 41 13.00 18.30 4.02
N ASN A 42 11.88 17.96 3.40
CA ASN A 42 10.68 18.80 3.30
C ASN A 42 9.50 18.27 4.13
N GLY A 43 9.77 17.39 5.08
CA GLY A 43 8.74 16.90 5.99
C GLY A 43 8.16 18.05 6.83
N PRO A 44 6.86 18.01 7.18
CA PRO A 44 6.24 19.07 7.96
C PRO A 44 6.88 19.15 9.34
N ALA A 45 7.35 20.34 9.69
CA ALA A 45 7.98 20.59 10.99
C ALA A 45 6.98 20.67 12.14
N CYS A 46 5.68 20.85 11.81
CA CYS A 46 4.63 20.84 12.80
C CYS A 46 4.36 19.43 13.28
N CYS A 47 4.06 18.99 14.27
CA CYS A 47 3.31 17.79 14.67
C CYS A 47 4.13 16.50 14.87
N LEU A 48 5.10 16.22 14.01
CA LEU A 48 5.96 15.02 14.10
C LEU A 48 7.44 15.38 13.91
N SER A 49 8.29 14.84 14.79
CA SER A 49 9.75 14.91 14.57
C SER A 49 10.16 14.10 13.34
N SER A 50 11.30 14.43 12.71
CA SER A 50 11.81 13.67 11.57
C SER A 50 12.02 12.19 11.88
N SER A 51 12.37 11.84 13.12
CA SER A 51 12.50 10.45 13.54
C SER A 51 11.14 9.74 13.62
N ALA A 52 10.10 10.41 14.11
CA ALA A 52 8.74 9.86 14.13
C ALA A 52 8.19 9.67 12.71
N GLN A 53 8.44 10.62 11.79
CA GLN A 53 8.12 10.50 10.38
C GLN A 53 8.80 9.28 9.76
N SER A 54 10.11 9.13 9.94
CA SER A 54 10.88 8.00 9.43
C SER A 54 10.38 6.66 9.98
N SER A 55 10.03 6.60 11.26
CA SER A 55 9.50 5.39 11.90
C SER A 55 8.15 4.99 11.34
N ALA A 56 7.23 5.94 11.15
CA ALA A 56 5.90 5.71 10.57
C ALA A 56 6.00 5.20 9.13
N ILE A 57 6.80 5.87 8.29
CA ILE A 57 7.05 5.49 6.91
C ILE A 57 7.68 4.09 6.84
N SER A 58 8.69 3.83 7.66
CA SER A 58 9.35 2.53 7.74
C SER A 58 8.37 1.39 8.14
N SER A 59 7.38 1.69 8.98
CA SER A 59 6.33 0.72 9.34
C SER A 59 5.44 0.42 8.14
N GLY A 60 5.05 1.42 7.36
CA GLY A 60 4.29 1.24 6.12
C GLY A 60 5.06 0.40 5.08
N VAL A 61 6.36 0.67 4.89
CA VAL A 61 7.21 -0.12 3.99
C VAL A 61 7.24 -1.59 4.41
N ARG A 62 7.46 -1.86 5.70
CA ARG A 62 7.55 -3.24 6.22
C ARG A 62 6.25 -4.01 6.19
N ALA A 63 5.09 -3.33 6.19
CA ALA A 63 3.79 -4.00 6.18
C ALA A 63 3.60 -4.95 4.98
N TRP A 64 4.22 -4.64 3.85
CA TRP A 64 4.09 -5.40 2.60
C TRP A 64 5.14 -6.49 2.37
N GLY A 65 6.13 -6.62 3.23
CA GLY A 65 7.08 -7.73 3.25
C GLY A 65 8.12 -7.77 2.12
N ILE A 66 7.78 -7.37 0.90
CA ILE A 66 8.73 -7.34 -0.23
C ILE A 66 9.54 -6.04 -0.28
N ALA A 67 8.94 -4.92 0.14
CA ALA A 67 9.60 -3.63 0.14
C ALA A 67 10.57 -3.48 1.33
N SER A 68 11.63 -2.73 1.13
CA SER A 68 12.61 -2.40 2.17
C SER A 68 12.96 -0.91 2.15
N LEU A 69 13.39 -0.39 3.29
CA LEU A 69 13.90 0.97 3.39
C LEU A 69 15.44 0.92 3.40
N GLY A 70 16.04 1.55 2.39
CA GLY A 70 17.49 1.77 2.28
C GLY A 70 17.93 2.98 3.10
N GLY A 71 19.06 3.57 2.71
CA GLY A 71 19.56 4.79 3.34
C GLY A 71 18.72 6.03 3.04
N SER A 72 19.12 7.17 3.64
CA SER A 72 18.56 8.47 3.30
C SER A 72 19.09 8.97 1.95
N THR A 73 18.33 9.84 1.29
CA THR A 73 18.71 10.48 0.03
C THR A 73 18.32 11.95 0.04
N THR A 74 18.89 12.73 -0.88
CA THR A 74 18.47 14.11 -1.18
C THR A 74 17.66 14.21 -2.47
N LEU A 75 17.41 13.08 -3.16
CA LEU A 75 16.62 13.03 -4.37
C LEU A 75 15.16 13.37 -4.07
N SER A 76 14.47 13.99 -5.02
CA SER A 76 13.03 14.22 -4.93
C SER A 76 12.30 13.09 -5.64
N GLY A 77 11.34 12.46 -4.99
CA GLY A 77 10.51 11.40 -5.58
C GLY A 77 9.57 11.91 -6.68
N ALA A 78 10.12 12.42 -7.77
CA ALA A 78 9.37 12.92 -8.92
C ALA A 78 10.17 12.81 -10.23
N ARG A 79 11.23 12.02 -10.26
CA ARG A 79 12.13 11.87 -11.41
C ARG A 79 12.24 10.41 -11.80
N ALA A 80 12.24 10.14 -13.10
CA ALA A 80 12.62 8.87 -13.67
C ALA A 80 14.15 8.76 -13.68
N ASP A 81 14.76 8.43 -12.54
CA ASP A 81 16.21 8.36 -12.38
C ASP A 81 16.69 6.97 -11.93
N GLY A 82 15.78 5.99 -11.87
CA GLY A 82 16.06 4.61 -11.49
C GLY A 82 16.18 4.39 -9.99
N VAL A 83 15.83 5.38 -9.17
CA VAL A 83 15.90 5.30 -7.71
C VAL A 83 14.51 5.44 -7.10
N ASN A 84 14.07 4.45 -6.35
CA ASN A 84 12.79 4.54 -5.64
C ASN A 84 12.92 5.47 -4.44
N VAL A 85 12.18 6.56 -4.42
CA VAL A 85 12.27 7.59 -3.40
C VAL A 85 10.94 7.75 -2.67
N ILE A 86 11.02 7.86 -1.35
CA ILE A 86 9.92 8.34 -0.50
C ILE A 86 10.26 9.75 -0.05
N SER A 87 9.40 10.71 -0.33
CA SER A 87 9.68 12.12 -0.07
C SER A 87 8.43 12.91 0.33
N TRP A 88 8.64 14.19 0.63
CA TRP A 88 7.60 15.14 0.96
C TRP A 88 7.49 16.20 -0.13
N ALA A 89 6.25 16.55 -0.51
CA ALA A 89 5.98 17.59 -1.48
C ALA A 89 4.66 18.30 -1.17
N LYS A 90 4.47 19.49 -1.70
CA LYS A 90 3.14 20.10 -1.74
C LYS A 90 2.34 19.45 -2.86
N LEU A 91 1.33 18.66 -2.49
CA LEU A 91 0.38 18.06 -3.43
C LEU A 91 -0.89 18.90 -3.51
N GLY A 92 -1.63 18.79 -4.60
CA GLY A 92 -2.87 19.56 -4.79
C GLY A 92 -4.07 18.99 -4.05
N GLY A 93 -5.06 19.85 -3.77
CA GLY A 93 -6.37 19.46 -3.24
C GLY A 93 -6.30 18.75 -1.89
N THR A 94 -7.04 17.64 -1.77
CA THR A 94 -7.14 16.81 -0.57
C THR A 94 -6.23 15.57 -0.61
N THR A 95 -5.28 15.51 -1.57
CA THR A 95 -4.38 14.39 -1.75
C THR A 95 -3.39 14.30 -0.58
N LEU A 96 -3.44 13.22 0.18
CA LEU A 96 -2.55 12.96 1.32
C LEU A 96 -1.22 12.37 0.90
N GLY A 97 -1.26 11.43 -0.03
CA GLY A 97 -0.10 10.78 -0.63
C GLY A 97 -0.28 10.59 -2.13
N LEU A 98 0.80 10.31 -2.82
CA LEU A 98 0.81 10.02 -4.24
C LEU A 98 1.94 9.06 -4.57
N THR A 99 1.59 7.91 -5.12
CA THR A 99 2.53 6.96 -5.67
C THR A 99 2.57 7.08 -7.19
N SER A 100 3.74 7.29 -7.74
CA SER A 100 4.01 7.34 -9.18
C SER A 100 5.04 6.30 -9.57
N TYR A 101 4.92 5.73 -10.76
CA TYR A 101 5.86 4.74 -11.26
C TYR A 101 6.20 4.98 -12.71
N THR A 102 7.45 4.68 -13.06
CA THR A 102 7.93 4.76 -14.43
C THR A 102 7.60 3.47 -15.16
N THR A 103 7.03 3.62 -16.33
CA THR A 103 6.67 2.52 -17.22
C THR A 103 7.49 2.64 -18.49
N THR A 104 8.58 1.93 -18.57
CA THR A 104 9.11 1.54 -19.88
C THR A 104 8.69 0.10 -20.08
N ASP A 105 8.05 -0.22 -21.21
CA ASP A 105 7.71 -1.58 -21.56
C ASP A 105 8.99 -2.34 -21.88
N SER A 106 9.74 -2.71 -20.85
CA SER A 106 10.96 -3.51 -20.98
C SER A 106 10.68 -4.97 -21.39
N GLY A 107 9.40 -5.28 -21.66
CA GLY A 107 8.96 -6.62 -22.07
C GLY A 107 9.01 -7.67 -20.95
N GLN A 108 9.44 -7.31 -19.73
CA GLN A 108 9.45 -8.25 -18.62
C GLN A 108 8.07 -8.31 -17.95
N SER A 109 7.42 -9.46 -18.09
CA SER A 109 6.11 -9.74 -17.49
C SER A 109 6.05 -11.17 -16.98
N GLN A 110 5.12 -11.43 -16.07
CA GLN A 110 4.79 -12.76 -15.56
C GLN A 110 3.28 -12.90 -15.50
N VAL A 111 2.79 -14.13 -15.61
CA VAL A 111 1.37 -14.41 -15.34
C VAL A 111 1.24 -14.84 -13.89
N CYS A 112 0.50 -14.07 -13.10
CA CYS A 112 0.25 -14.33 -11.69
C CYS A 112 -1.25 -14.47 -11.46
N SER A 113 -1.69 -15.61 -10.95
CA SER A 113 -3.12 -15.89 -10.73
C SER A 113 -4.00 -15.54 -11.94
N GLY A 114 -3.52 -15.80 -13.16
CA GLY A 114 -4.22 -15.52 -14.42
C GLY A 114 -4.11 -14.07 -14.93
N ASN A 115 -3.44 -13.17 -14.21
CA ASN A 115 -3.23 -11.77 -14.62
C ASN A 115 -1.83 -11.60 -15.21
N LEU A 116 -1.73 -10.90 -16.35
CA LEU A 116 -0.45 -10.48 -16.91
C LEU A 116 0.05 -9.26 -16.12
N ILE A 117 1.18 -9.43 -15.44
CA ILE A 117 1.77 -8.43 -14.54
C ILE A 117 3.15 -8.05 -15.06
N TYR A 118 3.39 -6.77 -15.22
CA TYR A 118 4.66 -6.22 -15.71
C TYR A 118 5.59 -5.86 -14.54
N ARG A 119 6.90 -5.76 -14.82
CA ARG A 119 7.89 -5.32 -13.84
C ARG A 119 7.81 -3.81 -13.60
N PHE A 120 7.87 -3.38 -12.34
CA PHE A 120 8.21 -2.00 -12.00
C PHE A 120 9.65 -1.69 -12.42
N GLN A 121 9.88 -0.50 -12.96
CA GLN A 121 11.22 0.04 -13.23
C GLN A 121 11.67 0.93 -12.06
N GLU A 122 10.78 1.80 -11.63
CA GLU A 122 10.98 2.76 -10.56
C GLU A 122 9.61 3.12 -9.96
N VAL A 123 9.57 3.34 -8.67
CA VAL A 123 8.38 3.80 -7.97
C VAL A 123 8.78 4.87 -6.97
N ASP A 124 8.10 6.02 -7.03
CA ASP A 124 8.25 7.10 -6.09
C ASP A 124 6.98 7.32 -5.28
N VAL A 125 7.16 7.60 -3.99
CA VAL A 125 6.07 7.94 -3.07
C VAL A 125 6.28 9.35 -2.54
N ARG A 126 5.24 10.18 -2.59
CA ARG A 126 5.26 11.53 -2.04
C ARG A 126 4.13 11.74 -1.06
N PHE A 127 4.43 12.22 0.14
CA PHE A 127 3.45 12.65 1.12
C PHE A 127 3.24 14.16 1.04
N ASN A 128 2.00 14.59 1.26
CA ASN A 128 1.66 16.02 1.22
C ASN A 128 2.10 16.71 2.50
N ASN A 129 3.07 17.61 2.40
CA ASN A 129 3.59 18.38 3.54
C ASN A 129 2.70 19.53 4.00
N SER A 130 1.53 19.73 3.37
CA SER A 130 0.54 20.76 3.74
C SER A 130 -0.48 20.28 4.78
N PHE A 131 -0.43 19.00 5.17
CA PHE A 131 -1.33 18.43 6.17
C PHE A 131 -0.66 18.24 7.54
N ASN A 132 -1.47 18.17 8.57
CA ASN A 132 -1.05 17.76 9.91
C ASN A 132 -0.97 16.23 9.95
N TRP A 133 0.17 15.69 10.34
CA TRP A 133 0.43 14.27 10.42
C TRP A 133 0.58 13.81 11.86
N GLN A 134 0.10 12.61 12.16
CA GLN A 134 0.15 12.01 13.50
C GLN A 134 0.49 10.51 13.40
N THR A 135 0.87 9.92 14.53
CA THR A 135 1.22 8.49 14.62
C THR A 135 0.60 7.81 15.83
N SER A 136 -0.27 8.50 16.56
CA SER A 136 -0.89 7.98 17.78
C SER A 136 -2.34 8.39 17.92
N SER A 137 -3.10 7.64 18.72
CA SER A 137 -4.52 7.81 18.97
C SER A 137 -4.90 9.10 19.73
N GLY A 138 -3.94 9.83 20.31
CA GLY A 138 -4.16 11.14 20.91
C GLY A 138 -4.32 12.26 19.88
N CYS A 139 -5.18 12.04 18.89
CA CYS A 139 -5.29 12.87 17.69
C CYS A 139 -6.02 14.19 17.95
N SER A 140 -5.51 15.27 17.35
CA SER A 140 -6.13 16.61 17.32
C SER A 140 -6.36 17.10 15.88
N GLY A 141 -6.97 16.26 15.03
CA GLY A 141 -7.37 16.63 13.66
C GLY A 141 -6.32 16.38 12.58
N GLY A 142 -5.28 15.58 12.85
CA GLY A 142 -4.28 15.14 11.85
C GLY A 142 -4.60 13.80 11.20
N TYR A 143 -3.82 13.44 10.21
CA TYR A 143 -3.92 12.15 9.51
C TYR A 143 -2.85 11.17 10.02
N ASP A 144 -3.19 9.88 10.10
CA ASP A 144 -2.23 8.84 10.47
C ASP A 144 -1.20 8.62 9.36
N LEU A 145 0.04 9.02 9.62
CA LEU A 145 1.13 8.85 8.65
C LEU A 145 1.43 7.37 8.39
N THR A 146 1.31 6.51 9.40
CA THR A 146 1.55 5.07 9.24
C THR A 146 0.51 4.46 8.31
N GLY A 147 -0.76 4.79 8.48
CA GLY A 147 -1.85 4.30 7.63
C GLY A 147 -1.71 4.77 6.19
N VAL A 148 -1.45 6.07 5.97
CA VAL A 148 -1.24 6.61 4.63
C VAL A 148 0.03 6.04 3.99
N ALA A 149 1.12 5.86 4.75
CA ALA A 149 2.32 5.21 4.23
C ALA A 149 2.06 3.76 3.82
N THR A 150 1.30 3.01 4.62
CA THR A 150 0.91 1.64 4.28
C THR A 150 0.08 1.61 2.99
N HIS A 151 -0.86 2.55 2.81
CA HIS A 151 -1.66 2.70 1.59
C HIS A 151 -0.80 2.99 0.35
N GLU A 152 0.05 4.01 0.42
CA GLU A 152 0.90 4.40 -0.72
C GLU A 152 1.89 3.28 -1.11
N LEU A 153 2.45 2.60 -0.11
CA LEU A 153 3.30 1.44 -0.36
C LEU A 153 2.52 0.24 -0.93
N GLY A 154 1.21 0.14 -0.67
CA GLY A 154 0.33 -0.81 -1.35
C GLY A 154 0.28 -0.58 -2.87
N HIS A 155 0.18 0.69 -3.30
CA HIS A 155 0.34 1.03 -4.72
C HIS A 155 1.74 0.70 -5.23
N ALA A 156 2.76 0.98 -4.43
CA ALA A 156 4.15 0.72 -4.78
C ALA A 156 4.49 -0.78 -4.88
N VAL A 157 3.66 -1.67 -4.33
CA VAL A 157 3.82 -3.13 -4.50
C VAL A 157 2.84 -3.74 -5.50
N GLY A 158 2.00 -2.95 -6.16
CA GLY A 158 1.18 -3.42 -7.27
C GLY A 158 -0.33 -3.40 -7.06
N LEU A 159 -0.81 -2.93 -5.92
CA LEU A 159 -2.25 -2.84 -5.65
C LEU A 159 -2.85 -1.53 -6.19
N GLY A 160 -4.07 -1.61 -6.69
CA GLY A 160 -4.96 -0.48 -6.89
C GLY A 160 -5.85 -0.26 -5.65
N HIS A 161 -6.82 0.63 -5.76
CA HIS A 161 -7.77 0.86 -4.70
C HIS A 161 -8.72 -0.33 -4.49
N SER A 162 -9.17 -0.52 -3.24
CA SER A 162 -10.22 -1.47 -2.87
C SER A 162 -11.54 -0.75 -2.63
N SER A 163 -12.66 -1.42 -2.87
CA SER A 163 -13.98 -0.94 -2.47
C SER A 163 -14.38 -1.36 -1.04
N VAL A 164 -13.56 -2.16 -0.35
CA VAL A 164 -13.77 -2.59 1.04
C VAL A 164 -13.37 -1.48 2.00
N GLY A 165 -14.33 -0.92 2.75
CA GLY A 165 -14.10 0.23 3.63
C GLY A 165 -13.06 -0.01 4.74
N SER A 166 -12.87 -1.26 5.21
CA SER A 166 -11.83 -1.62 6.20
C SER A 166 -10.44 -1.81 5.60
N SER A 167 -10.34 -2.04 4.28
CA SER A 167 -9.06 -2.22 3.58
C SER A 167 -8.16 -1.00 3.73
N THR A 168 -6.87 -1.23 3.91
CA THR A 168 -5.85 -0.18 3.81
C THR A 168 -5.88 0.50 2.44
N MET A 169 -6.17 -0.27 1.37
CA MET A 169 -6.28 0.23 0.00
C MET A 169 -7.61 0.94 -0.32
N TYR A 170 -8.49 1.19 0.66
CA TYR A 170 -9.66 2.06 0.45
C TYR A 170 -9.21 3.50 0.13
N PRO A 171 -9.78 4.17 -0.90
CA PRO A 171 -9.20 5.41 -1.45
C PRO A 171 -9.31 6.65 -0.57
N SER A 172 -9.93 6.57 0.59
CA SER A 172 -10.08 7.70 1.50
C SER A 172 -9.92 7.28 2.96
N VAL A 173 -9.44 8.22 3.78
CA VAL A 173 -9.30 8.07 5.22
C VAL A 173 -9.72 9.38 5.91
N ALA A 174 -10.39 9.29 7.03
CA ALA A 174 -10.75 10.46 7.83
C ALA A 174 -9.56 10.92 8.70
N ALA A 175 -9.55 12.18 9.10
CA ALA A 175 -8.65 12.64 10.15
C ALA A 175 -8.91 11.84 11.43
N CYS A 176 -7.84 11.52 12.15
CA CYS A 176 -7.89 10.72 13.39
C CYS A 176 -8.34 9.25 13.19
N ASP A 177 -8.37 8.74 11.98
CA ASP A 177 -8.59 7.32 11.71
C ASP A 177 -7.23 6.59 11.60
N PHE A 178 -6.95 5.69 12.55
CA PHE A 178 -5.73 4.88 12.62
C PHE A 178 -5.94 3.44 12.16
N SER A 179 -7.12 3.10 11.64
CA SER A 179 -7.47 1.74 11.23
C SER A 179 -6.67 1.24 10.01
N LYS A 180 -6.12 2.17 9.20
CA LYS A 180 -5.41 1.85 7.95
C LYS A 180 -3.93 1.48 8.13
N SER A 181 -3.43 1.47 9.37
CA SER A 181 -2.03 1.11 9.67
C SER A 181 -1.73 -0.39 9.56
N SER A 182 -2.76 -1.23 9.43
CA SER A 182 -2.63 -2.69 9.34
C SER A 182 -3.43 -3.23 8.17
N LEU A 183 -2.86 -4.22 7.46
CA LEU A 183 -3.48 -4.82 6.29
C LEU A 183 -4.73 -5.62 6.64
N ASP A 184 -5.83 -5.32 5.95
CA ASP A 184 -7.05 -6.11 5.95
C ASP A 184 -6.88 -7.44 5.19
N SER A 185 -7.87 -8.32 5.28
CA SER A 185 -7.91 -9.57 4.52
C SER A 185 -7.95 -9.34 3.01
N ASP A 186 -8.62 -8.29 2.54
CA ASP A 186 -8.70 -7.91 1.13
C ASP A 186 -7.33 -7.44 0.60
N ASP A 187 -6.59 -6.63 1.37
CA ASP A 187 -5.24 -6.19 1.04
C ASP A 187 -4.28 -7.38 0.89
N LYS A 188 -4.33 -8.31 1.86
CA LYS A 188 -3.50 -9.53 1.86
C LYS A 188 -3.83 -10.45 0.69
N ALA A 189 -5.10 -10.59 0.33
CA ALA A 189 -5.52 -11.37 -0.81
C ALA A 189 -5.02 -10.75 -2.12
N GLY A 190 -5.15 -9.44 -2.28
CA GLY A 190 -4.62 -8.70 -3.43
C GLY A 190 -3.10 -8.87 -3.56
N TYR A 191 -2.37 -8.68 -2.47
CA TYR A 191 -0.92 -8.89 -2.45
C TYR A 191 -0.53 -10.33 -2.82
N SER A 192 -1.20 -11.32 -2.24
CA SER A 192 -0.95 -12.74 -2.53
C SER A 192 -1.21 -13.06 -4.00
N SER A 193 -2.23 -12.45 -4.62
CA SER A 193 -2.55 -12.67 -6.04
C SER A 193 -1.45 -12.19 -7.00
N ILE A 194 -0.63 -11.24 -6.56
CA ILE A 194 0.49 -10.69 -7.34
C ILE A 194 1.79 -11.47 -7.11
N TYR A 195 2.05 -11.90 -5.86
CA TYR A 195 3.35 -12.43 -5.46
C TYR A 195 3.37 -13.95 -5.26
N SER A 196 2.21 -14.62 -5.28
CA SER A 196 2.08 -16.07 -5.18
C SER A 196 1.56 -16.65 -6.50
N GLY A 197 2.03 -17.86 -6.87
CA GLY A 197 1.52 -18.56 -8.06
C GLY A 197 1.85 -17.89 -9.39
N CYS A 198 3.00 -17.24 -9.51
CA CYS A 198 3.51 -16.65 -10.75
C CYS A 198 4.32 -17.66 -11.56
N HIS A 199 4.19 -17.60 -12.90
CA HIS A 199 4.90 -18.45 -13.87
C HIS A 199 5.51 -17.63 -15.00
#